data_b56b78737a1680cca1da26404d58b4fe
#
_entry.id   b56b78737a1680cca1da26404d58b4fe
#
_cell.length_a   1.000
_cell.length_b   1.000
_cell.length_c   1.000
_cell.angle_alpha   90.00
_cell.angle_beta   90.00
_cell.angle_gamma   90.00
#
_symmetry.space_group_name_H-M   'P 1'
#
loop_
_entity.id
_entity.type
_entity.pdbx_description
1 polymer ?
#
loop_
_entity_poly.entity_id
_entity_poly.type
_entity_poly.pdbx_seq_one_letter_code
_entity_poly.pdbx_strand_id
1 'polypeptide(L)'
;MPNWCYSGVRVEGPKDKVRKLYHMMKNLEEMKKPLLENGFGSTWYGNLVHILGEDWQKIYCRGSWTFLYVEDTVLAWDDETAWGPLTEIFQLIEKKIPGLKVYYSCEEDGMGIYQTNDWTGNYFPARYILQTDCDRDYYKTIEEVMQAASNQLNHSITTREQLETAIEDHDDWALHEIQVV
;
A
#
# COMPACT_ATOMS: atom_id res chain seq x y z
N MET A 1 -15.22 0.22 -14.94
CA MET A 1 -13.81 0.52 -14.58
C MET A 1 -13.52 -0.23 -13.30
N PRO A 2 -12.29 -0.69 -13.05
CA PRO A 2 -11.98 -1.24 -11.74
C PRO A 2 -11.93 -0.13 -10.69
N ASN A 3 -12.18 -0.48 -9.44
CA ASN A 3 -11.75 0.33 -8.34
C ASN A 3 -10.24 0.20 -8.22
N TRP A 4 -9.55 1.33 -8.06
CA TRP A 4 -8.11 1.36 -7.95
C TRP A 4 -7.70 1.39 -6.49
N CYS A 5 -6.80 0.47 -6.15
CA CYS A 5 -6.17 0.37 -4.85
C CYS A 5 -4.77 0.98 -4.93
N TYR A 6 -4.47 1.86 -4.03
CA TYR A 6 -3.16 2.50 -3.90
C TYR A 6 -2.42 1.87 -2.74
N SER A 7 -1.18 1.43 -2.98
CA SER A 7 -0.38 0.84 -1.91
C SER A 7 1.01 1.48 -1.84
N GLY A 8 1.49 1.66 -0.61
CA GLY A 8 2.90 1.80 -0.35
C GLY A 8 3.50 0.43 -0.07
N VAL A 9 4.64 0.11 -0.68
CA VAL A 9 5.31 -1.16 -0.51
C VAL A 9 6.74 -0.96 -0.01
N ARG A 10 7.16 -1.78 0.95
CA ARG A 10 8.52 -1.79 1.51
C ARG A 10 9.04 -3.22 1.52
N VAL A 11 10.28 -3.40 1.07
CA VAL A 11 10.94 -4.70 1.07
C VAL A 11 12.25 -4.61 1.81
N GLU A 12 12.40 -5.40 2.86
CA GLU A 12 13.63 -5.49 3.63
C GLU A 12 14.32 -6.84 3.45
N GLY A 13 15.60 -6.87 3.75
CA GLY A 13 16.41 -8.10 3.73
C GLY A 13 17.90 -7.83 3.52
N PRO A 14 18.68 -8.87 3.23
CA PRO A 14 20.09 -8.73 2.90
C PRO A 14 20.30 -7.76 1.73
N LYS A 15 21.25 -6.83 1.89
CA LYS A 15 21.51 -5.72 0.97
C LYS A 15 21.70 -6.14 -0.48
N ASP A 16 22.38 -7.25 -0.71
CA ASP A 16 22.59 -7.83 -2.04
C ASP A 16 21.27 -8.28 -2.68
N LYS A 17 20.36 -8.86 -1.91
CA LYS A 17 19.05 -9.34 -2.36
C LYS A 17 18.09 -8.20 -2.64
N VAL A 18 18.05 -7.20 -1.76
CA VAL A 18 17.28 -5.96 -1.94
C VAL A 18 17.73 -5.27 -3.23
N ARG A 19 19.05 -5.10 -3.42
CA ARG A 19 19.60 -4.52 -4.65
C ARG A 19 19.33 -5.35 -5.89
N LYS A 20 19.34 -6.69 -5.77
CA LYS A 20 18.98 -7.56 -6.88
C LYS A 20 17.56 -7.29 -7.36
N LEU A 21 16.58 -7.26 -6.44
CA LEU A 21 15.19 -6.94 -6.80
C LEU A 21 15.07 -5.54 -7.38
N TYR A 22 15.72 -4.54 -6.75
CA TYR A 22 15.76 -3.18 -7.27
C TYR A 22 16.23 -3.11 -8.72
N HIS A 23 17.37 -3.75 -9.03
CA HIS A 23 17.91 -3.75 -10.42
C HIS A 23 16.99 -4.48 -11.40
N MET A 24 16.33 -5.56 -10.97
CA MET A 24 15.35 -6.24 -11.83
C MET A 24 14.19 -5.31 -12.18
N MET A 25 13.60 -4.63 -11.19
CA MET A 25 12.49 -3.69 -11.39
C MET A 25 12.95 -2.43 -12.15
N LYS A 26 14.14 -1.88 -11.82
CA LYS A 26 14.68 -0.69 -12.48
C LYS A 26 14.99 -0.94 -13.94
N ASN A 27 15.54 -2.10 -14.27
CA ASN A 27 15.78 -2.48 -15.67
C ASN A 27 14.49 -2.56 -16.48
N LEU A 28 13.40 -3.07 -15.87
CA LEU A 28 12.08 -3.05 -16.52
C LEU A 28 11.58 -1.61 -16.74
N GLU A 29 11.67 -0.76 -15.71
CA GLU A 29 11.23 0.64 -15.76
C GLU A 29 11.93 1.43 -16.87
N GLU A 30 13.23 1.17 -17.11
CA GLU A 30 14.05 1.84 -18.12
C GLU A 30 13.86 1.29 -19.55
N MET A 31 13.09 0.24 -19.72
CA MET A 31 12.81 -0.32 -21.05
C MET A 31 11.95 0.62 -21.88
N LYS A 32 12.35 0.90 -23.12
CA LYS A 32 11.58 1.69 -24.08
C LYS A 32 10.25 1.04 -24.50
N LYS A 33 10.18 -0.26 -24.41
CA LYS A 33 8.99 -1.08 -24.67
C LYS A 33 8.86 -2.10 -23.56
N PRO A 34 7.63 -2.44 -23.13
CA PRO A 34 7.44 -3.46 -22.12
C PRO A 34 8.02 -4.81 -22.59
N LEU A 35 8.49 -5.62 -21.64
CA LEU A 35 9.02 -6.94 -21.92
C LEU A 35 7.97 -7.86 -22.55
N LEU A 36 6.72 -7.71 -22.09
CA LEU A 36 5.55 -8.40 -22.64
C LEU A 36 4.60 -7.36 -23.22
N GLU A 37 4.15 -7.55 -24.45
CA GLU A 37 3.12 -6.69 -25.05
C GLU A 37 1.75 -6.96 -24.39
N ASN A 38 1.30 -5.99 -23.60
CA ASN A 38 0.11 -6.16 -22.74
C ASN A 38 -0.78 -4.90 -22.64
N GLY A 39 -0.32 -3.77 -23.16
CA GLY A 39 -1.03 -2.49 -23.08
C GLY A 39 -0.85 -1.70 -21.77
N PHE A 40 -0.12 -2.23 -20.76
CA PHE A 40 0.05 -1.60 -19.45
C PHE A 40 1.42 -0.90 -19.25
N GLY A 41 2.36 -1.10 -20.16
CA GLY A 41 3.69 -0.49 -20.06
C GLY A 41 4.74 -1.36 -19.35
N SER A 42 5.92 -0.77 -19.12
CA SER A 42 7.10 -1.47 -18.63
C SER A 42 7.05 -1.78 -17.14
N THR A 43 6.37 -0.95 -16.34
CA THR A 43 6.20 -1.14 -14.88
C THR A 43 5.02 -2.03 -14.50
N TRP A 44 4.39 -2.68 -15.47
CA TRP A 44 3.33 -3.63 -15.19
C TRP A 44 3.86 -4.89 -14.46
N TYR A 45 3.15 -5.30 -13.42
CA TYR A 45 3.56 -6.42 -12.58
C TYR A 45 3.73 -7.76 -13.32
N GLY A 46 3.02 -7.98 -14.44
CA GLY A 46 3.23 -9.16 -15.27
C GLY A 46 4.65 -9.27 -15.85
N ASN A 47 5.32 -8.14 -16.14
CA ASN A 47 6.73 -8.14 -16.53
C ASN A 47 7.62 -8.62 -15.37
N LEU A 48 7.34 -8.18 -14.13
CA LEU A 48 8.08 -8.64 -12.94
C LEU A 48 7.86 -10.13 -12.68
N VAL A 49 6.63 -10.62 -12.75
CA VAL A 49 6.29 -12.04 -12.61
C VAL A 49 7.05 -12.88 -13.63
N HIS A 50 7.10 -12.42 -14.89
CA HIS A 50 7.82 -13.11 -15.96
C HIS A 50 9.32 -13.23 -15.68
N ILE A 51 9.99 -12.14 -15.28
CA ILE A 51 11.44 -12.19 -14.97
C ILE A 51 11.75 -12.95 -13.68
N LEU A 52 10.78 -13.12 -12.79
CA LEU A 52 10.87 -14.00 -11.63
C LEU A 52 10.68 -15.48 -12.00
N GLY A 53 10.42 -15.79 -13.28
CA GLY A 53 10.33 -17.14 -13.82
C GLY A 53 8.99 -17.83 -13.56
N GLU A 54 7.91 -17.05 -13.47
CA GLU A 54 6.55 -17.57 -13.37
C GLU A 54 5.67 -17.16 -14.56
N ASP A 55 4.59 -17.87 -14.74
CA ASP A 55 3.61 -17.63 -15.79
C ASP A 55 2.62 -16.54 -15.33
N TRP A 56 2.80 -15.33 -15.87
CA TRP A 56 1.96 -14.18 -15.55
C TRP A 56 0.47 -14.37 -15.91
N GLN A 57 0.13 -15.33 -16.77
CA GLN A 57 -1.27 -15.64 -17.12
C GLN A 57 -1.98 -16.39 -15.99
N LYS A 58 -1.23 -16.94 -15.03
CA LYS A 58 -1.77 -17.67 -13.87
C LYS A 58 -1.79 -16.85 -12.59
N ILE A 59 -1.19 -15.66 -12.60
CA ILE A 59 -1.09 -14.76 -11.45
C ILE A 59 -1.80 -13.46 -11.79
N TYR A 60 -2.63 -12.95 -10.89
CA TYR A 60 -3.30 -11.69 -11.10
C TYR A 60 -2.28 -10.54 -11.04
N CYS A 61 -2.08 -9.86 -12.19
CA CYS A 61 -1.02 -8.85 -12.35
C CYS A 61 -1.55 -7.45 -12.71
N ARG A 62 -2.84 -7.17 -12.51
CA ARG A 62 -3.44 -5.92 -12.95
C ARG A 62 -3.06 -4.74 -12.06
N GLY A 63 -1.92 -4.16 -12.34
CA GLY A 63 -1.36 -3.00 -11.65
C GLY A 63 0.04 -2.71 -12.12
N SER A 64 0.57 -1.57 -11.70
CA SER A 64 1.92 -1.12 -12.00
C SER A 64 2.50 -0.36 -10.82
N TRP A 65 3.83 -0.37 -10.72
CA TRP A 65 4.55 0.38 -9.70
C TRP A 65 5.04 1.73 -10.22
N THR A 66 5.24 2.66 -9.28
CA THR A 66 5.81 3.98 -9.46
C THR A 66 6.76 4.31 -8.30
N PHE A 67 7.53 5.38 -8.41
CA PHE A 67 8.40 5.89 -7.35
C PHE A 67 9.36 4.86 -6.74
N LEU A 68 9.95 4.01 -7.60
CA LEU A 68 10.89 2.98 -7.17
C LEU A 68 12.21 3.58 -6.67
N TYR A 69 12.57 3.33 -5.41
CA TYR A 69 13.86 3.72 -4.86
C TYR A 69 14.38 2.71 -3.84
N VAL A 70 15.67 2.76 -3.54
CA VAL A 70 16.32 1.94 -2.53
C VAL A 70 17.13 2.80 -1.58
N GLU A 71 16.93 2.58 -0.29
CA GLU A 71 17.69 3.22 0.77
C GLU A 71 18.25 2.13 1.69
N ASP A 72 19.58 2.04 1.75
CA ASP A 72 20.36 1.03 2.49
C ASP A 72 19.89 -0.42 2.23
N THR A 73 19.09 -1.00 3.12
CA THR A 73 18.58 -2.37 3.08
C THR A 73 17.08 -2.44 2.81
N VAL A 74 16.45 -1.32 2.48
CA VAL A 74 15.01 -1.23 2.19
C VAL A 74 14.80 -0.76 0.77
N LEU A 75 14.05 -1.52 0.01
CA LEU A 75 13.49 -1.12 -1.28
C LEU A 75 12.07 -0.63 -1.08
N ALA A 76 11.73 0.46 -1.72
CA ALA A 76 10.42 1.08 -1.61
C ALA A 76 9.85 1.43 -2.98
N TRP A 77 8.54 1.34 -3.10
CA TRP A 77 7.78 1.85 -4.22
C TRP A 77 6.33 2.08 -3.81
N ASP A 78 5.60 2.80 -4.64
CA ASP A 78 4.15 2.90 -4.56
C ASP A 78 3.54 2.15 -5.75
N ASP A 79 2.34 1.62 -5.59
CA ASP A 79 1.64 0.97 -6.69
C ASP A 79 0.17 1.38 -6.80
N GLU A 80 -0.35 1.17 -8.00
CA GLU A 80 -1.75 1.29 -8.34
C GLU A 80 -2.22 -0.04 -8.92
N THR A 81 -3.16 -0.69 -8.24
CA THR A 81 -3.60 -2.03 -8.56
C THR A 81 -5.13 -2.11 -8.62
N ALA A 82 -5.68 -3.02 -9.43
CA ALA A 82 -7.12 -3.14 -9.54
C ALA A 82 -7.68 -4.00 -8.40
N TRP A 83 -8.71 -3.51 -7.71
CA TRP A 83 -9.54 -4.21 -6.74
C TRP A 83 -8.90 -4.50 -5.38
N GLY A 84 -7.60 -4.35 -5.23
CA GLY A 84 -6.89 -4.63 -3.97
C GLY A 84 -5.40 -4.91 -4.19
N PRO A 85 -4.61 -5.11 -3.12
CA PRO A 85 -3.18 -5.31 -3.20
C PRO A 85 -2.83 -6.65 -3.85
N LEU A 86 -1.73 -6.69 -4.59
CA LEU A 86 -1.27 -7.89 -5.30
C LEU A 86 -0.44 -8.82 -4.38
N THR A 87 -1.05 -9.30 -3.30
CA THR A 87 -0.38 -10.10 -2.26
C THR A 87 0.29 -11.36 -2.79
N GLU A 88 -0.27 -11.99 -3.82
CA GLU A 88 0.33 -13.17 -4.46
C GLU A 88 1.68 -12.84 -5.11
N ILE A 89 1.83 -11.64 -5.67
CA ILE A 89 3.11 -11.17 -6.24
C ILE A 89 4.12 -10.86 -5.12
N PHE A 90 3.67 -10.29 -4.00
CA PHE A 90 4.53 -10.05 -2.84
C PHE A 90 5.07 -11.36 -2.26
N GLN A 91 4.22 -12.37 -2.11
CA GLN A 91 4.63 -13.72 -1.71
C GLN A 91 5.55 -14.39 -2.75
N LEU A 92 5.33 -14.13 -4.04
CA LEU A 92 6.21 -14.62 -5.10
C LEU A 92 7.61 -14.03 -4.99
N ILE A 93 7.74 -12.73 -4.71
CA ILE A 93 9.03 -12.06 -4.47
C ILE A 93 9.77 -12.75 -3.32
N GLU A 94 9.11 -12.96 -2.17
CA GLU A 94 9.70 -13.64 -1.00
C GLU A 94 10.13 -15.06 -1.33
N LYS A 95 9.33 -15.81 -2.08
CA LYS A 95 9.61 -17.17 -2.52
C LYS A 95 10.80 -17.25 -3.47
N LYS A 96 10.89 -16.34 -4.44
CA LYS A 96 11.93 -16.35 -5.50
C LYS A 96 13.25 -15.73 -5.05
N ILE A 97 13.21 -14.85 -4.06
CA ILE A 97 14.40 -14.23 -3.48
C ILE A 97 14.36 -14.45 -1.95
N PRO A 98 14.69 -15.68 -1.49
CA PRO A 98 14.60 -16.03 -0.08
C PRO A 98 15.42 -15.10 0.82
N GLY A 99 14.79 -14.62 1.91
CA GLY A 99 15.37 -13.66 2.85
C GLY A 99 14.90 -12.22 2.61
N LEU A 100 14.15 -11.96 1.54
CA LEU A 100 13.36 -10.73 1.46
C LEU A 100 12.05 -10.90 2.24
N LYS A 101 11.59 -9.78 2.81
CA LYS A 101 10.27 -9.66 3.43
C LYS A 101 9.57 -8.45 2.85
N VAL A 102 8.32 -8.64 2.41
CA VAL A 102 7.52 -7.60 1.77
C VAL A 102 6.45 -7.11 2.75
N TYR A 103 6.44 -5.81 2.98
CA TYR A 103 5.42 -5.11 3.74
C TYR A 103 4.65 -4.16 2.82
N TYR A 104 3.37 -4.01 3.07
CA TYR A 104 2.53 -3.08 2.34
C TYR A 104 1.46 -2.45 3.24
N SER A 105 1.01 -1.28 2.84
CA SER A 105 -0.25 -0.69 3.30
C SER A 105 -1.03 -0.24 2.08
N CYS A 106 -2.31 -0.57 2.00
CA CYS A 106 -3.13 -0.25 0.85
C CYS A 106 -4.48 0.34 1.22
N GLU A 107 -5.01 1.13 0.28
CA GLU A 107 -6.28 1.82 0.39
C GLU A 107 -7.07 1.70 -0.91
N GLU A 108 -8.33 1.32 -0.79
CA GLU A 108 -9.32 1.30 -1.87
C GLU A 108 -10.68 1.74 -1.29
N ASP A 109 -11.09 2.94 -1.62
CA ASP A 109 -12.25 3.59 -0.99
C ASP A 109 -13.59 3.00 -1.43
N GLY A 110 -13.69 2.52 -2.68
CA GLY A 110 -14.97 2.07 -3.24
C GLY A 110 -15.50 0.76 -2.64
N MET A 111 -14.60 -0.12 -2.16
CA MET A 111 -14.94 -1.36 -1.45
C MET A 111 -14.58 -1.28 0.05
N GLY A 112 -14.03 -0.16 0.50
CA GLY A 112 -13.62 0.04 1.89
C GLY A 112 -12.46 -0.86 2.29
N ILE A 113 -11.48 -1.06 1.39
CA ILE A 113 -10.30 -1.86 1.70
C ILE A 113 -9.20 -0.96 2.26
N TYR A 114 -8.93 -1.10 3.54
CA TYR A 114 -7.84 -0.44 4.25
C TYR A 114 -7.09 -1.52 5.01
N GLN A 115 -5.89 -1.89 4.56
CA GLN A 115 -5.18 -2.99 5.21
C GLN A 115 -3.66 -2.88 5.08
N THR A 116 -2.96 -3.51 6.02
CA THR A 116 -1.50 -3.65 6.03
C THR A 116 -1.11 -5.02 6.55
N ASN A 117 0.01 -5.57 6.05
CA ASN A 117 0.64 -6.74 6.66
C ASN A 117 1.79 -6.36 7.62
N ASP A 118 2.03 -5.07 7.86
CA ASP A 118 3.01 -4.61 8.85
C ASP A 118 2.39 -4.52 10.25
N TRP A 119 2.25 -5.68 10.88
CA TRP A 119 1.69 -5.78 12.22
C TRP A 119 2.55 -5.12 13.31
N THR A 120 3.86 -4.91 13.05
CA THR A 120 4.76 -4.20 13.96
C THR A 120 4.62 -2.68 13.86
N GLY A 121 4.16 -2.17 12.72
CA GLY A 121 4.09 -0.74 12.42
C GLY A 121 5.44 -0.09 12.15
N ASN A 122 6.45 -0.88 11.76
CA ASN A 122 7.80 -0.35 11.49
C ASN A 122 7.83 0.54 10.24
N TYR A 123 7.08 0.18 9.22
CA TYR A 123 6.99 0.90 7.95
C TYR A 123 5.66 1.63 7.79
N PHE A 124 4.57 1.01 8.28
CA PHE A 124 3.20 1.52 8.18
C PHE A 124 2.55 1.55 9.56
N PRO A 125 2.91 2.54 10.40
CA PRO A 125 2.46 2.59 11.78
C PRO A 125 1.00 2.99 11.96
N ALA A 126 0.36 3.58 10.96
CA ALA A 126 -1.04 4.01 11.03
C ALA A 126 -1.99 2.81 11.20
N ARG A 127 -3.03 3.03 12.00
CA ARG A 127 -4.13 2.07 12.24
C ARG A 127 -5.49 2.69 11.98
N TYR A 128 -5.55 4.01 11.85
CA TYR A 128 -6.76 4.77 11.60
C TYR A 128 -6.51 5.85 10.56
N ILE A 129 -7.52 6.12 9.76
CA ILE A 129 -7.58 7.25 8.82
C ILE A 129 -8.80 8.07 9.21
N LEU A 130 -8.60 9.33 9.54
CA LEU A 130 -9.68 10.28 9.70
C LEU A 130 -9.74 11.14 8.45
N GLN A 131 -10.82 11.03 7.72
CA GLN A 131 -11.16 11.93 6.62
C GLN A 131 -12.10 13.00 7.14
N THR A 132 -11.83 14.24 6.76
CA THR A 132 -12.65 15.41 7.07
C THR A 132 -12.87 16.23 5.80
N ASP A 133 -13.63 17.31 5.86
CA ASP A 133 -13.95 18.17 4.71
C ASP A 133 -12.72 18.63 3.91
N CYS A 134 -11.58 18.79 4.58
CA CYS A 134 -10.37 19.38 4.00
C CYS A 134 -9.18 18.45 3.96
N ASP A 135 -9.12 17.45 4.85
CA ASP A 135 -7.91 16.66 5.09
C ASP A 135 -8.20 15.15 5.24
N ARG A 136 -7.17 14.35 4.95
CA ARG A 136 -7.15 12.92 5.20
C ARG A 136 -5.87 12.59 5.95
N ASP A 137 -6.01 12.35 7.24
CA ASP A 137 -4.89 12.16 8.16
C ASP A 137 -4.81 10.75 8.73
N TYR A 138 -3.58 10.33 9.06
CA TYR A 138 -3.25 8.98 9.48
C TYR A 138 -2.80 8.96 10.94
N TYR A 139 -3.39 8.08 11.74
CA TYR A 139 -3.17 7.99 13.17
C TYR A 139 -2.81 6.57 13.61
N LYS A 140 -2.00 6.48 14.67
CA LYS A 140 -1.59 5.19 15.24
C LYS A 140 -2.64 4.64 16.21
N THR A 141 -3.31 5.52 16.92
CA THR A 141 -4.26 5.16 17.98
C THR A 141 -5.57 5.92 17.83
N ILE A 142 -6.63 5.36 18.41
CA ILE A 142 -7.94 6.01 18.41
C ILE A 142 -7.94 7.29 19.27
N GLU A 143 -7.09 7.36 20.30
CA GLU A 143 -6.91 8.54 21.13
C GLU A 143 -6.36 9.72 20.33
N GLU A 144 -5.41 9.46 19.42
CA GLU A 144 -4.88 10.48 18.49
C GLU A 144 -6.00 10.99 17.56
N VAL A 145 -6.86 10.12 17.06
CA VAL A 145 -8.03 10.50 16.24
C VAL A 145 -8.99 11.38 17.04
N MET A 146 -9.34 10.97 18.26
CA MET A 146 -10.24 11.73 19.13
C MET A 146 -9.67 13.12 19.45
N GLN A 147 -8.38 13.22 19.68
CA GLN A 147 -7.70 14.50 19.90
C GLN A 147 -7.74 15.39 18.66
N ALA A 148 -7.51 14.82 17.47
CA ALA A 148 -7.58 15.57 16.21
C ALA A 148 -9.00 16.09 15.94
N ALA A 149 -10.00 15.24 16.07
CA ALA A 149 -11.41 15.61 15.94
C ALA A 149 -11.82 16.68 16.96
N SER A 150 -11.36 16.57 18.22
CA SER A 150 -11.61 17.58 19.25
C SER A 150 -11.05 18.94 18.85
N ASN A 151 -9.85 18.99 18.28
CA ASN A 151 -9.20 20.22 17.85
C ASN A 151 -9.95 20.88 16.68
N GLN A 152 -10.40 20.09 15.70
CA GLN A 152 -11.14 20.62 14.55
C GLN A 152 -12.51 21.20 14.95
N LEU A 153 -13.22 20.50 15.83
CA LEU A 153 -14.56 20.90 16.24
C LEU A 153 -14.57 21.91 17.40
N ASN A 154 -13.41 22.24 17.99
CA ASN A 154 -13.31 23.02 19.23
C ASN A 154 -14.23 22.49 20.35
N HIS A 155 -14.40 21.17 20.39
CA HIS A 155 -15.24 20.44 21.32
C HIS A 155 -14.51 19.21 21.84
N SER A 156 -14.62 18.91 23.14
CA SER A 156 -13.93 17.77 23.74
C SER A 156 -14.60 16.45 23.36
N ILE A 157 -13.85 15.57 22.67
CA ILE A 157 -14.22 14.20 22.33
C ILE A 157 -13.32 13.27 23.13
N THR A 158 -13.89 12.53 24.07
CA THR A 158 -13.15 11.68 25.03
C THR A 158 -13.55 10.22 24.97
N THR A 159 -14.58 9.90 24.20
CA THR A 159 -15.04 8.51 24.01
C THR A 159 -15.26 8.22 22.53
N ARG A 160 -15.16 6.92 22.18
CA ARG A 160 -15.41 6.45 20.80
C ARG A 160 -16.84 6.80 20.35
N GLU A 161 -17.83 6.67 21.23
CA GLU A 161 -19.22 7.01 20.93
C GLU A 161 -19.39 8.50 20.56
N GLN A 162 -18.70 9.41 21.28
CA GLN A 162 -18.68 10.82 20.92
C GLN A 162 -18.03 11.08 19.56
N LEU A 163 -16.96 10.36 19.23
CA LEU A 163 -16.31 10.45 17.93
C LEU A 163 -17.24 9.97 16.81
N GLU A 164 -17.89 8.83 16.99
CA GLU A 164 -18.83 8.26 16.01
C GLU A 164 -20.01 9.23 15.78
N THR A 165 -20.57 9.79 16.84
CA THR A 165 -21.60 10.84 16.73
C THR A 165 -21.10 12.07 15.97
N ALA A 166 -19.88 12.54 16.27
CA ALA A 166 -19.30 13.68 15.57
C ALA A 166 -19.08 13.40 14.08
N ILE A 167 -18.73 12.18 13.71
CA ILE A 167 -18.60 11.77 12.30
C ILE A 167 -19.97 11.71 11.62
N GLU A 168 -20.98 11.15 12.28
CA GLU A 168 -22.36 11.10 11.75
C GLU A 168 -22.99 12.50 11.53
N ASP A 169 -22.61 13.48 12.35
CA ASP A 169 -23.10 14.87 12.25
C ASP A 169 -22.43 15.66 11.10
N HIS A 170 -21.40 15.08 10.43
CA HIS A 170 -20.63 15.74 9.36
C HIS A 170 -20.57 14.85 8.12
N ASP A 171 -21.33 15.19 7.07
CA ASP A 171 -21.50 14.37 5.85
C ASP A 171 -20.19 14.00 5.14
N ASP A 172 -19.16 14.85 5.24
CA ASP A 172 -17.85 14.64 4.58
C ASP A 172 -16.81 13.99 5.51
N TRP A 173 -17.19 13.63 6.74
CA TRP A 173 -16.30 12.96 7.67
C TRP A 173 -16.42 11.43 7.60
N ALA A 174 -15.28 10.76 7.69
CA ALA A 174 -15.24 9.30 7.77
C ALA A 174 -14.05 8.81 8.61
N LEU A 175 -14.27 7.74 9.37
CA LEU A 175 -13.22 7.02 10.08
C LEU A 175 -13.05 5.65 9.45
N HIS A 176 -11.83 5.35 9.00
CA HIS A 176 -11.47 4.03 8.52
C HIS A 176 -10.46 3.38 9.44
N GLU A 177 -10.68 2.11 9.77
CA GLU A 177 -9.71 1.30 10.51
C GLU A 177 -8.86 0.50 9.52
N ILE A 178 -7.53 0.59 9.64
CA ILE A 178 -6.60 -0.17 8.83
C ILE A 178 -6.47 -1.57 9.43
N GLN A 179 -6.97 -2.55 8.73
CA GLN A 179 -6.91 -3.96 9.14
C GLN A 179 -5.47 -4.48 9.03
N VAL A 180 -5.00 -5.16 10.06
CA VAL A 180 -3.73 -5.87 10.04
C VAL A 180 -3.99 -7.32 9.64
N VAL A 181 -3.41 -7.77 8.51
CA VAL A 181 -3.66 -9.07 7.88
C VAL A 181 -2.40 -9.95 7.85
#